data_75da7fcaee4ae62625eedb523c21193b
#
_entry.id   75da7fcaee4ae62625eedb523c21193b
#
_cell.length_a   1.000
_cell.length_b   1.000
_cell.length_c   1.000
_cell.angle_alpha   90.00
_cell.angle_beta   90.00
_cell.angle_gamma   90.00
#
_symmetry.space_group_name_H-M   'P 1'
#
loop_
_entity.id
_entity.type
_entity.pdbx_description
1 polymer ?
#
loop_
_entity_poly.entity_id
_entity_poly.type
_entity_poly.pdbx_seq_one_letter_code
_entity_poly.pdbx_strand_id
1 'polypeptide(L)'
;PVVYAGSLERIDFGEEKEEKGFCVVSIEEDASAPRGRTTNYEFFPVPARPFVTVHLAIGAEEDATDKIVAACEAADLAHCVVRILYDLPGGYAEPVDLQRVRQALQPAYHIASIQPRFAPVERQRRAEVSEDLNLGEALDRYIDNSAELQQYRQELKDHALQLERALELGQREEDTA
;
A
#
# COMPACT_ATOMS: atom_id res chain seq x y z
N PRO A 1 6.52 9.73 34.30
CA PRO A 1 6.62 9.55 32.84
C PRO A 1 7.60 8.42 32.51
N VAL A 2 7.42 7.77 31.39
CA VAL A 2 8.37 6.82 30.81
C VAL A 2 9.01 7.51 29.61
N VAL A 3 10.33 7.55 29.54
CA VAL A 3 11.09 8.21 28.49
C VAL A 3 11.97 7.16 27.80
N TYR A 4 11.86 7.08 26.48
CA TYR A 4 12.77 6.30 25.64
C TYR A 4 13.78 7.26 25.01
N ALA A 5 15.06 6.92 25.07
CA ALA A 5 16.11 7.79 24.54
C ALA A 5 16.01 8.01 23.01
N GLY A 6 15.34 7.11 22.32
CA GLY A 6 15.25 7.15 20.85
C GLY A 6 16.57 6.80 20.16
N SER A 7 16.71 7.22 18.91
CA SER A 7 17.92 7.07 18.10
C SER A 7 18.47 8.43 17.67
N LEU A 8 19.80 8.51 17.43
CA LEU A 8 20.46 9.72 16.95
C LEU A 8 20.28 9.93 15.44
N GLU A 9 19.95 8.86 14.72
CA GLU A 9 19.75 8.86 13.26
C GLU A 9 18.44 8.16 12.91
N ARG A 10 17.89 8.47 11.72
CA ARG A 10 16.75 7.78 11.14
C ARG A 10 17.19 6.46 10.54
N ILE A 11 16.44 5.40 10.79
CA ILE A 11 16.70 4.04 10.30
C ILE A 11 15.77 3.72 9.12
N ASP A 12 14.54 4.22 9.15
CA ASP A 12 13.55 3.97 8.11
C ASP A 12 12.65 5.19 7.85
N PHE A 13 11.76 5.07 6.84
CA PHE A 13 10.83 6.14 6.47
C PHE A 13 9.65 6.32 7.42
N GLY A 14 9.44 5.43 8.38
CA GLY A 14 8.48 5.64 9.47
C GLY A 14 8.92 6.79 10.37
N GLU A 15 10.22 7.00 10.47
CA GLU A 15 10.83 8.05 11.26
C GLU A 15 11.09 9.37 10.50
N GLU A 16 10.59 9.50 9.27
CA GLU A 16 10.82 10.66 8.37
C GLU A 16 10.52 12.00 9.06
N LYS A 17 9.47 12.04 9.89
CA LYS A 17 9.00 13.26 10.56
C LYS A 17 9.48 13.40 12.01
N GLU A 18 10.23 12.42 12.50
CA GLU A 18 10.70 12.43 13.88
C GLU A 18 11.91 13.33 14.05
N GLU A 19 11.92 14.06 15.15
CA GLU A 19 13.11 14.78 15.61
C GLU A 19 14.03 13.80 16.32
N LYS A 20 15.30 13.78 15.94
CA LYS A 20 16.31 12.89 16.52
C LYS A 20 17.17 13.63 17.51
N GLY A 21 17.59 12.93 18.56
CA GLY A 21 18.33 13.54 19.63
C GLY A 21 18.67 12.57 20.75
N PHE A 22 19.11 13.15 21.86
CA PHE A 22 19.39 12.40 23.08
C PHE A 22 18.79 13.10 24.30
N CYS A 23 18.58 12.34 25.35
CA CYS A 23 18.12 12.87 26.63
C CYS A 23 19.25 12.92 27.66
N VAL A 24 19.34 14.02 28.37
CA VAL A 24 20.12 14.12 29.62
C VAL A 24 19.15 13.94 30.77
N VAL A 25 19.43 12.98 31.63
CA VAL A 25 18.63 12.68 32.82
C VAL A 25 19.39 13.07 34.07
N SER A 26 18.80 13.97 34.87
CA SER A 26 19.33 14.39 36.18
C SER A 26 18.50 13.72 37.27
N ILE A 27 19.21 13.07 38.21
CA ILE A 27 18.59 12.41 39.35
C ILE A 27 19.20 13.05 40.61
N GLU A 28 18.35 13.69 41.42
CA GLU A 28 18.74 14.37 42.65
C GLU A 28 18.08 13.70 43.85
N GLU A 29 18.79 13.66 44.98
CA GLU A 29 18.20 13.21 46.23
C GLU A 29 17.18 14.25 46.73
N ASP A 30 15.99 13.78 47.06
CA ASP A 30 14.91 14.61 47.56
C ASP A 30 14.10 13.81 48.60
N ALA A 31 14.37 14.10 49.87
CA ALA A 31 13.70 13.41 50.97
C ALA A 31 12.18 13.65 51.01
N SER A 32 11.66 14.68 50.30
CA SER A 32 10.23 14.98 50.20
C SER A 32 9.53 14.19 49.09
N ALA A 33 10.30 13.64 48.16
CA ALA A 33 9.76 12.87 47.05
C ALA A 33 9.36 11.44 47.48
N PRO A 34 8.34 10.83 46.90
CA PRO A 34 7.82 9.51 47.27
C PRO A 34 8.84 8.36 47.23
N ARG A 35 9.94 8.54 46.51
CA ARG A 35 11.05 7.57 46.38
C ARG A 35 12.38 8.11 46.83
N GLY A 36 12.39 9.25 47.58
CA GLY A 36 13.60 9.92 48.01
C GLY A 36 14.44 10.52 46.89
N ARG A 37 13.91 10.66 45.69
CA ARG A 37 14.61 11.18 44.50
C ARG A 37 13.67 11.93 43.58
N THR A 38 14.16 13.02 43.02
CA THR A 38 13.54 13.74 41.91
C THR A 38 14.31 13.45 40.64
N THR A 39 13.59 13.18 39.55
CA THR A 39 14.17 12.89 38.24
C THR A 39 13.64 13.89 37.21
N ASN A 40 14.56 14.60 36.58
CA ASN A 40 14.28 15.51 35.47
C ASN A 40 14.97 14.99 34.20
N TYR A 41 14.43 15.30 33.04
CA TYR A 41 15.07 15.02 31.76
C TYR A 41 14.95 16.21 30.82
N GLU A 42 15.92 16.35 29.96
CA GLU A 42 15.97 17.38 28.94
C GLU A 42 16.37 16.70 27.63
N PHE A 43 15.61 16.98 26.53
CA PHE A 43 15.88 16.45 25.21
C PHE A 43 16.72 17.45 24.41
N PHE A 44 17.80 16.95 23.81
CA PHE A 44 18.68 17.71 22.94
C PHE A 44 18.59 17.20 21.54
N PRO A 45 17.99 17.97 20.60
CA PRO A 45 17.89 17.58 19.20
C PRO A 45 19.28 17.60 18.56
N VAL A 46 19.49 16.65 17.61
CA VAL A 46 20.70 16.60 16.77
C VAL A 46 20.32 16.65 15.29
N PRO A 47 21.17 17.23 14.44
CA PRO A 47 20.96 17.22 13.01
C PRO A 47 21.15 15.79 12.48
N ALA A 48 20.04 15.11 12.21
CA ALA A 48 20.02 13.79 11.60
C ALA A 48 19.74 13.92 10.09
N ARG A 49 20.24 12.96 9.27
CA ARG A 49 20.03 12.97 7.83
C ARG A 49 18.54 12.93 7.49
N PRO A 50 18.02 13.84 6.66
CA PRO A 50 16.62 13.84 6.28
C PRO A 50 16.26 12.63 5.44
N PHE A 51 15.10 12.04 5.73
CA PHE A 51 14.42 11.10 4.85
C PHE A 51 13.27 11.84 4.18
N VAL A 52 13.10 11.65 2.88
CA VAL A 52 12.08 12.36 2.10
C VAL A 52 11.33 11.38 1.22
N THR A 53 10.02 11.33 1.37
CA THR A 53 9.13 10.60 0.47
C THR A 53 8.49 11.58 -0.51
N VAL A 54 8.83 11.46 -1.79
CA VAL A 54 8.09 12.13 -2.86
C VAL A 54 6.98 11.20 -3.31
N HIS A 55 5.74 11.61 -3.06
CA HIS A 55 4.55 10.84 -3.42
C HIS A 55 3.68 11.66 -4.37
N LEU A 56 3.33 11.08 -5.52
CA LEU A 56 2.54 11.73 -6.55
C LEU A 56 1.60 10.74 -7.25
N ALA A 57 0.47 11.25 -7.73
CA ALA A 57 -0.46 10.49 -8.56
C ALA A 57 -0.28 10.90 -10.02
N ILE A 58 -0.25 9.91 -10.92
CA ILE A 58 -0.14 10.11 -12.36
C ILE A 58 -1.54 10.02 -12.97
N GLY A 59 -1.91 11.00 -13.79
CA GLY A 59 -3.14 10.95 -14.58
C GLY A 59 -3.04 10.00 -15.77
N ALA A 60 -4.18 9.59 -16.33
CA ALA A 60 -4.22 8.62 -17.43
C ALA A 60 -3.53 9.12 -18.72
N GLU A 61 -3.50 10.42 -18.95
CA GLU A 61 -2.93 11.07 -20.15
C GLU A 61 -1.63 11.83 -19.84
N GLU A 62 -1.07 11.67 -18.63
CA GLU A 62 0.15 12.33 -18.22
C GLU A 62 1.37 11.43 -18.46
N ASP A 63 2.46 12.02 -18.92
CA ASP A 63 3.76 11.34 -18.94
C ASP A 63 4.28 11.18 -17.49
N ALA A 64 4.37 9.94 -17.05
CA ALA A 64 4.79 9.62 -15.69
C ALA A 64 6.25 10.05 -15.44
N THR A 65 7.12 9.91 -16.42
CA THR A 65 8.54 10.28 -16.30
C THR A 65 8.68 11.77 -16.08
N ASP A 66 8.06 12.59 -16.92
CA ASP A 66 8.15 14.05 -16.84
C ASP A 66 7.57 14.57 -15.52
N LYS A 67 6.45 13.99 -15.08
CA LYS A 67 5.83 14.38 -13.82
C LYS A 67 6.68 14.01 -12.60
N ILE A 68 7.29 12.83 -12.59
CA ILE A 68 8.21 12.41 -11.52
C ILE A 68 9.44 13.30 -11.51
N VAL A 69 10.05 13.58 -12.67
CA VAL A 69 11.21 14.45 -12.78
C VAL A 69 10.91 15.84 -12.25
N ALA A 70 9.80 16.45 -12.68
CA ALA A 70 9.38 17.76 -12.20
C ALA A 70 9.15 17.79 -10.68
N ALA A 71 8.56 16.74 -10.11
CA ALA A 71 8.38 16.64 -8.66
C ALA A 71 9.71 16.50 -7.89
N CYS A 72 10.68 15.78 -8.46
CA CYS A 72 12.03 15.66 -7.90
C CYS A 72 12.79 16.98 -7.94
N GLU A 73 12.68 17.74 -9.04
CA GLU A 73 13.33 19.04 -9.21
C GLU A 73 12.72 20.13 -8.32
N ALA A 74 11.43 20.02 -8.03
CA ALA A 74 10.74 20.97 -7.14
C ALA A 74 11.01 20.74 -5.65
N ALA A 75 11.48 19.55 -5.28
CA ALA A 75 11.75 19.18 -3.89
C ALA A 75 13.21 19.46 -3.52
N ASP A 76 13.44 19.89 -2.27
CA ASP A 76 14.79 19.98 -1.71
C ASP A 76 15.26 18.59 -1.27
N LEU A 77 15.96 17.90 -2.17
CA LEU A 77 16.45 16.54 -1.97
C LEU A 77 17.94 16.47 -1.65
N ALA A 78 18.60 17.63 -1.53
CA ALA A 78 20.04 17.66 -1.31
C ALA A 78 20.42 16.95 0.01
N HIS A 79 21.34 16.00 -0.09
CA HIS A 79 21.83 15.20 1.04
C HIS A 79 20.78 14.31 1.74
N CYS A 80 19.58 14.16 1.20
CA CYS A 80 18.52 13.33 1.76
C CYS A 80 18.63 11.85 1.36
N VAL A 81 18.05 10.96 2.15
CA VAL A 81 17.65 9.62 1.72
C VAL A 81 16.25 9.73 1.12
N VAL A 82 16.09 9.38 -0.16
CA VAL A 82 14.88 9.65 -0.93
C VAL A 82 14.15 8.36 -1.33
N ARG A 83 12.83 8.39 -1.21
CA ARG A 83 11.93 7.38 -1.73
C ARG A 83 10.90 8.04 -2.65
N ILE A 84 10.73 7.50 -3.85
CA ILE A 84 9.70 7.94 -4.79
C ILE A 84 8.59 6.91 -4.81
N LEU A 85 7.36 7.35 -4.56
CA LEU A 85 6.14 6.56 -4.70
C LEU A 85 5.24 7.26 -5.71
N TYR A 86 4.84 6.56 -6.78
CA TYR A 86 3.94 7.15 -7.77
C TYR A 86 2.78 6.22 -8.06
N ASP A 87 1.57 6.78 -7.96
CA ASP A 87 0.33 6.05 -8.19
C ASP A 87 0.00 6.10 -9.69
N LEU A 88 -0.12 4.93 -10.31
CA LEU A 88 -0.49 4.77 -11.71
C LEU A 88 -1.97 4.39 -11.82
N PRO A 89 -2.70 4.94 -12.80
CA PRO A 89 -4.06 4.49 -13.09
C PRO A 89 -4.06 3.06 -13.62
N GLY A 90 -5.18 2.35 -13.44
CA GLY A 90 -5.34 1.01 -14.00
C GLY A 90 -5.18 1.01 -15.52
N GLY A 91 -4.35 0.10 -16.04
CA GLY A 91 -4.09 -0.01 -17.48
C GLY A 91 -3.03 0.96 -18.02
N TYR A 92 -2.34 1.73 -17.18
CA TYR A 92 -1.22 2.55 -17.63
C TYR A 92 -0.13 1.68 -18.25
N ALA A 93 0.16 1.92 -19.54
CA ALA A 93 1.04 1.06 -20.35
C ALA A 93 2.41 1.67 -20.65
N GLU A 94 2.59 2.98 -20.44
CA GLU A 94 3.84 3.65 -20.80
C GLU A 94 4.93 3.35 -19.76
N PRO A 95 6.14 2.96 -20.19
CA PRO A 95 7.23 2.70 -19.28
C PRO A 95 7.79 4.02 -18.72
N VAL A 96 8.09 4.05 -17.43
CA VAL A 96 8.81 5.16 -16.80
C VAL A 96 10.31 5.06 -17.11
N ASP A 97 10.90 6.14 -17.62
CA ASP A 97 12.34 6.24 -17.81
C ASP A 97 13.05 6.46 -16.47
N LEU A 98 13.42 5.35 -15.85
CA LEU A 98 14.13 5.36 -14.56
C LEU A 98 15.50 6.01 -14.64
N GLN A 99 16.10 6.14 -15.83
CA GLN A 99 17.39 6.77 -16.00
C GLN A 99 17.28 8.29 -15.85
N ARG A 100 16.28 8.89 -16.49
CA ARG A 100 15.94 10.31 -16.33
C ARG A 100 15.56 10.64 -14.88
N VAL A 101 14.74 9.80 -14.25
CA VAL A 101 14.35 9.97 -12.84
C VAL A 101 15.58 9.94 -11.92
N ARG A 102 16.49 8.98 -12.11
CA ARG A 102 17.72 8.90 -11.31
C ARG A 102 18.65 10.09 -11.56
N GLN A 103 18.65 10.66 -12.75
CA GLN A 103 19.40 11.87 -13.05
C GLN A 103 18.87 13.07 -12.27
N ALA A 104 17.56 13.25 -12.19
CA ALA A 104 16.93 14.30 -11.38
C ALA A 104 17.19 14.13 -9.87
N LEU A 105 17.43 12.89 -9.42
CA LEU A 105 17.74 12.55 -8.03
C LEU A 105 19.23 12.63 -7.68
N GLN A 106 20.11 13.09 -8.58
CA GLN A 106 21.57 13.20 -8.31
C GLN A 106 21.94 14.00 -7.05
N PRO A 107 21.21 15.06 -6.65
CA PRO A 107 21.52 15.77 -5.42
C PRO A 107 21.29 14.96 -4.14
N ALA A 108 20.49 13.89 -4.20
CA ALA A 108 20.20 13.04 -3.04
C ALA A 108 21.44 12.26 -2.58
N TYR A 109 21.53 12.06 -1.28
CA TYR A 109 22.57 11.20 -0.72
C TYR A 109 22.39 9.73 -1.11
N HIS A 110 21.14 9.27 -1.07
CA HIS A 110 20.80 7.88 -1.39
C HIS A 110 19.37 7.77 -1.93
N ILE A 111 19.20 6.97 -2.98
CA ILE A 111 17.89 6.64 -3.54
C ILE A 111 17.49 5.26 -2.98
N ALA A 112 16.61 5.26 -2.00
CA ALA A 112 16.17 4.02 -1.34
C ALA A 112 15.25 3.20 -2.26
N SER A 113 14.29 3.85 -2.93
CA SER A 113 13.41 3.17 -3.89
C SER A 113 12.71 4.14 -4.85
N ILE A 114 12.35 3.63 -6.03
CA ILE A 114 11.46 4.27 -7.00
C ILE A 114 10.41 3.21 -7.33
N GLN A 115 9.17 3.37 -6.84
CA GLN A 115 8.16 2.32 -6.87
C GLN A 115 6.84 2.80 -7.42
N PRO A 116 6.28 2.11 -8.45
CA PRO A 116 4.90 2.30 -8.84
C PRO A 116 3.96 1.72 -7.78
N ARG A 117 2.84 2.40 -7.59
CA ARG A 117 1.67 1.87 -6.89
C ARG A 117 0.53 1.85 -7.90
N PHE A 118 -0.06 0.71 -8.11
CA PHE A 118 -1.19 0.59 -9.01
C PHE A 118 -2.47 0.82 -8.20
N ALA A 119 -3.34 1.70 -8.71
CA ALA A 119 -4.69 1.78 -8.19
C ALA A 119 -5.29 0.37 -8.24
N PRO A 120 -5.98 -0.09 -7.19
CA PRO A 120 -6.70 -1.34 -7.27
C PRO A 120 -7.59 -1.26 -8.51
N VAL A 121 -7.36 -2.14 -9.49
CA VAL A 121 -8.33 -2.32 -10.56
C VAL A 121 -9.62 -2.63 -9.82
N GLU A 122 -10.66 -1.78 -9.96
CA GLU A 122 -12.00 -2.14 -9.53
C GLU A 122 -12.35 -3.43 -10.26
N ARG A 123 -12.00 -4.54 -9.64
CA ARG A 123 -12.56 -5.81 -10.06
C ARG A 123 -14.04 -5.61 -9.88
N GLN A 124 -14.78 -5.60 -11.00
CA GLN A 124 -16.23 -5.64 -10.94
C GLN A 124 -16.56 -6.62 -9.81
N ARG A 125 -17.18 -6.09 -8.74
CA ARG A 125 -17.53 -6.92 -7.59
C ARG A 125 -18.21 -8.13 -8.16
N ARG A 126 -17.68 -9.31 -7.88
CA ARG A 126 -18.39 -10.56 -8.19
C ARG A 126 -19.80 -10.35 -7.69
N ALA A 127 -20.79 -10.59 -8.56
CA ALA A 127 -22.18 -10.45 -8.19
C ALA A 127 -22.36 -11.07 -6.78
N GLU A 128 -22.91 -10.31 -5.84
CA GLU A 128 -23.24 -10.85 -4.52
C GLU A 128 -24.26 -11.97 -4.75
N VAL A 129 -23.78 -13.19 -4.77
CA VAL A 129 -24.60 -14.38 -4.80
C VAL A 129 -25.03 -14.59 -3.34
N SER A 130 -26.24 -14.18 -3.00
CA SER A 130 -26.81 -14.50 -1.69
C SER A 130 -27.05 -16.02 -1.62
N GLU A 131 -26.86 -16.60 -0.44
CA GLU A 131 -27.04 -18.04 -0.17
C GLU A 131 -28.44 -18.58 -0.54
N ASP A 132 -29.40 -17.69 -0.77
CA ASP A 132 -30.79 -18.02 -1.11
C ASP A 132 -31.07 -18.15 -2.63
N LEU A 133 -30.06 -17.92 -3.49
CA LEU A 133 -30.25 -18.03 -4.94
C LEU A 133 -30.07 -19.47 -5.41
N ASN A 134 -31.00 -19.94 -6.25
CA ASN A 134 -30.79 -21.20 -6.95
C ASN A 134 -29.68 -21.07 -8.01
N LEU A 135 -29.11 -22.21 -8.43
CA LEU A 135 -27.98 -22.26 -9.36
C LEU A 135 -28.24 -21.47 -10.66
N GLY A 136 -29.46 -21.55 -11.20
CA GLY A 136 -29.83 -20.84 -12.44
C GLY A 136 -29.84 -19.33 -12.26
N GLU A 137 -30.40 -18.82 -11.17
CA GLU A 137 -30.43 -17.38 -10.85
C GLU A 137 -29.05 -16.83 -10.56
N ALA A 138 -28.21 -17.61 -9.84
CA ALA A 138 -26.82 -17.23 -9.57
C ALA A 138 -26.00 -17.13 -10.86
N LEU A 139 -26.20 -18.09 -11.77
CA LEU A 139 -25.54 -18.09 -13.08
C LEU A 139 -26.02 -16.95 -13.99
N ASP A 140 -27.33 -16.64 -14.00
CA ASP A 140 -27.84 -15.49 -14.74
C ASP A 140 -27.21 -14.17 -14.28
N ARG A 141 -27.16 -13.93 -12.97
CA ARG A 141 -26.52 -12.74 -12.41
C ARG A 141 -25.03 -12.66 -12.76
N TYR A 142 -24.35 -13.80 -12.75
CA TYR A 142 -22.92 -13.85 -13.12
C TYR A 142 -22.72 -13.50 -14.60
N ILE A 143 -23.53 -14.05 -15.49
CA ILE A 143 -23.47 -13.80 -16.94
C ILE A 143 -23.85 -12.35 -17.25
N ASP A 144 -24.88 -11.78 -16.57
CA ASP A 144 -25.31 -10.41 -16.77
C ASP A 144 -24.21 -9.38 -16.43
N ASN A 145 -23.35 -9.71 -15.48
CA ASN A 145 -22.20 -8.88 -15.12
C ASN A 145 -20.94 -9.10 -15.97
N SER A 146 -20.99 -9.97 -16.98
CA SER A 146 -19.85 -10.30 -17.84
C SER A 146 -20.22 -10.22 -19.32
N ALA A 147 -19.87 -9.11 -19.97
CA ALA A 147 -20.20 -8.90 -21.39
C ALA A 147 -19.68 -10.04 -22.30
N GLU A 148 -18.51 -10.60 -21.97
CA GLU A 148 -17.87 -11.69 -22.73
C GLU A 148 -18.64 -13.02 -22.64
N LEU A 149 -19.36 -13.26 -21.54
CA LEU A 149 -20.08 -14.50 -21.29
C LEU A 149 -21.51 -14.48 -21.84
N GLN A 150 -22.04 -13.32 -22.18
CA GLN A 150 -23.42 -13.19 -22.65
C GLN A 150 -23.69 -14.03 -23.94
N GLN A 151 -22.70 -14.15 -24.82
CA GLN A 151 -22.81 -14.96 -26.03
C GLN A 151 -22.91 -16.46 -25.74
N TYR A 152 -22.44 -16.94 -24.61
CA TYR A 152 -22.44 -18.34 -24.20
C TYR A 152 -23.53 -18.67 -23.17
N ARG A 153 -24.46 -17.75 -22.92
CA ARG A 153 -25.48 -17.87 -21.85
C ARG A 153 -26.21 -19.21 -21.86
N GLN A 154 -26.72 -19.62 -23.03
CA GLN A 154 -27.50 -20.84 -23.14
C GLN A 154 -26.66 -22.10 -22.90
N GLU A 155 -25.47 -22.13 -23.46
CA GLU A 155 -24.53 -23.25 -23.33
C GLU A 155 -24.08 -23.42 -21.87
N LEU A 156 -23.77 -22.33 -21.19
CA LEU A 156 -23.38 -22.33 -19.77
C LEU A 156 -24.53 -22.82 -18.86
N LYS A 157 -25.76 -22.41 -19.14
CA LYS A 157 -26.93 -22.88 -18.41
C LYS A 157 -27.20 -24.38 -18.61
N ASP A 158 -27.10 -24.86 -19.83
CA ASP A 158 -27.32 -26.27 -20.13
C ASP A 158 -26.26 -27.16 -19.45
N HIS A 159 -24.98 -26.73 -19.42
CA HIS A 159 -23.93 -27.42 -18.71
C HIS A 159 -24.11 -27.39 -17.19
N ALA A 160 -24.52 -26.26 -16.61
CA ALA A 160 -24.76 -26.15 -15.18
C ALA A 160 -25.89 -27.09 -14.73
N LEU A 161 -27.01 -27.16 -15.47
CA LEU A 161 -28.11 -28.08 -15.18
C LEU A 161 -27.71 -29.55 -15.34
N GLN A 162 -26.80 -29.88 -16.27
CA GLN A 162 -26.26 -31.24 -16.39
C GLN A 162 -25.42 -31.64 -15.19
N LEU A 163 -24.56 -30.74 -14.72
CA LEU A 163 -23.72 -30.96 -13.54
C LEU A 163 -24.57 -31.12 -12.26
N GLU A 164 -25.59 -30.28 -12.09
CA GLU A 164 -26.50 -30.36 -10.96
C GLU A 164 -27.18 -31.72 -10.89
N ARG A 165 -27.73 -32.20 -12.02
CA ARG A 165 -28.35 -33.55 -12.13
C ARG A 165 -27.36 -34.68 -11.83
N ALA A 166 -26.11 -34.54 -12.31
CA ALA A 166 -25.08 -35.55 -12.08
C ALA A 166 -24.71 -35.62 -10.57
N LEU A 167 -24.62 -34.49 -9.90
CA LEU A 167 -24.37 -34.44 -8.45
C LEU A 167 -25.52 -35.02 -7.62
N GLU A 168 -26.77 -34.72 -7.99
CA GLU A 168 -27.95 -35.28 -7.30
C GLU A 168 -28.03 -36.81 -7.46
N LEU A 169 -27.65 -37.37 -8.60
CA LEU A 169 -27.61 -38.80 -8.86
C LEU A 169 -26.48 -39.47 -8.06
N GLY A 170 -25.29 -38.86 -8.00
CA GLY A 170 -24.15 -39.37 -7.23
C GLY A 170 -24.44 -39.41 -5.72
N GLN A 171 -25.10 -38.40 -5.16
CA GLN A 171 -25.48 -38.37 -3.74
C GLN A 171 -26.51 -39.46 -3.37
N ARG A 172 -27.43 -39.78 -4.30
CA ARG A 172 -28.43 -40.86 -4.05
C ARG A 172 -27.81 -42.26 -4.05
N GLU A 173 -26.71 -42.46 -4.75
CA GLU A 173 -25.98 -43.75 -4.74
C GLU A 173 -25.19 -43.95 -3.44
N GLU A 174 -24.65 -42.88 -2.87
CA GLU A 174 -23.92 -42.93 -1.59
C GLU A 174 -24.88 -43.12 -0.37
N ASP A 175 -26.07 -42.55 -0.40
CA ASP A 175 -27.07 -42.71 0.67
C ASP A 175 -27.76 -44.09 0.66
N THR A 176 -27.53 -44.94 -0.35
CA THR A 176 -28.16 -46.26 -0.51
C THR A 176 -27.17 -47.42 -0.29
N ALA A 177 -25.92 -47.14 -0.01
CA ALA A 177 -24.86 -48.13 0.27
C ALA A 177 -24.49 -48.18 1.75
#